data_0ff60a53dd81db4113e170fac752094c
#
_entry.id   0ff60a53dd81db4113e170fac752094c
#
_cell.length_a   1.000
_cell.length_b   1.000
_cell.length_c   1.000
_cell.angle_alpha   90.00
_cell.angle_beta   90.00
_cell.angle_gamma   90.00
#
_symmetry.space_group_name_H-M   'P 1'
#
loop_
_entity.id
_entity.type
_entity.pdbx_description
1 polymer ?
#
loop_
_entity_poly.entity_id
_entity_poly.type
_entity_poly.pdbx_seq_one_letter_code
_entity_poly.pdbx_strand_id
1 'polypeptide(L)' 'MQIFITTIIGKTFTLEVNSSDKIKDIKTKIAKKEGMPNLSKRLILIFGGKHLEDDRTLADYNVQNNSTLHLVMRLRGGKI' A
#
# COMPACT_ATOMS: atom_id res chain seq x y z
N MET A 1 11.46 7.03 6.14
CA MET A 1 10.65 8.11 5.53
C MET A 1 9.17 7.86 5.78
N GLN A 2 8.40 8.89 5.65
CA GLN A 2 6.97 8.84 5.89
C GLN A 2 6.21 8.87 4.58
N ILE A 3 5.18 8.03 4.45
CA ILE A 3 4.26 8.11 3.33
C ILE A 3 2.83 8.20 3.85
N PHE A 4 1.94 8.66 2.99
CA PHE A 4 0.51 8.72 3.31
C PHE A 4 -0.22 7.63 2.54
N ILE A 5 -1.15 6.99 3.20
CA ILE A 5 -2.00 5.96 2.58
C ILE A 5 -3.42 6.48 2.61
N THR A 6 -4.05 6.57 1.45
CA THR A 6 -5.44 7.03 1.33
C THR A 6 -6.30 5.89 0.82
N THR A 7 -7.38 5.62 1.54
CA THR A 7 -8.33 4.56 1.18
C THR A 7 -9.47 5.11 0.34
N ILE A 8 -10.24 4.21 -0.26
CA ILE A 8 -11.37 4.62 -1.11
C ILE A 8 -12.49 5.31 -0.33
N ILE A 9 -12.55 5.12 0.99
CA ILE A 9 -13.54 5.81 1.80
C ILE A 9 -13.04 7.16 2.29
N GLY A 10 -11.89 7.59 1.80
CA GLY A 10 -11.35 8.90 2.14
C GLY A 10 -10.52 8.94 3.41
N LYS A 11 -10.28 7.81 4.04
CA LYS A 11 -9.44 7.77 5.24
C LYS A 11 -7.98 7.87 4.82
N THR A 12 -7.23 8.73 5.49
CA THR A 12 -5.79 8.89 5.24
C THR A 12 -5.03 8.67 6.54
N PHE A 13 -3.96 7.89 6.47
CA PHE A 13 -3.08 7.71 7.62
C PHE A 13 -1.63 7.70 7.15
N THR A 14 -0.72 7.90 8.09
CA THR A 14 0.71 7.90 7.79
C THR A 14 1.31 6.53 8.07
N LEU A 15 2.40 6.25 7.38
CA LEU A 15 3.12 5.00 7.56
C LEU A 15 4.60 5.28 7.49
N GLU A 16 5.35 4.77 8.45
CA GLU A 16 6.81 4.92 8.46
C GLU A 16 7.41 3.74 7.69
N VAL A 17 8.20 4.04 6.68
CA VAL A 17 8.75 3.03 5.77
C VAL A 17 10.17 3.39 5.37
N ASN A 18 10.84 2.45 4.72
CA ASN A 18 12.13 2.68 4.07
C ASN A 18 11.95 2.54 2.57
N SER A 19 12.73 3.29 1.80
CA SER A 19 12.63 3.22 0.34
C SER A 19 12.99 1.84 -0.19
N SER A 20 13.76 1.07 0.57
CA SER A 20 14.14 -0.31 0.19
C SER A 20 13.09 -1.35 0.56
N ASP A 21 12.02 -0.96 1.24
CA ASP A 21 10.97 -1.90 1.61
C ASP A 21 10.24 -2.38 0.36
N LYS A 22 9.94 -3.67 0.33
CA LYS A 22 9.17 -4.23 -0.76
C LYS A 22 7.69 -3.92 -0.58
N ILE A 23 6.99 -3.83 -1.68
CA ILE A 23 5.56 -3.50 -1.66
C ILE A 23 4.77 -4.50 -0.81
N LYS A 24 5.11 -5.80 -0.91
CA LYS A 24 4.42 -6.80 -0.09
C LYS A 24 4.59 -6.56 1.40
N ASP A 25 5.75 -6.05 1.82
CA ASP A 25 6.00 -5.75 3.23
C ASP A 25 5.21 -4.53 3.67
N ILE A 26 5.06 -3.56 2.77
CA ILE A 26 4.24 -2.37 3.04
C ILE A 26 2.77 -2.80 3.23
N LYS A 27 2.29 -3.69 2.38
CA LYS A 27 0.92 -4.20 2.50
C LYS A 27 0.71 -4.91 3.83
N THR A 28 1.71 -5.68 4.27
CA THR A 28 1.64 -6.34 5.57
C THR A 28 1.54 -5.33 6.71
N LYS A 29 2.34 -4.27 6.65
CA LYS A 29 2.27 -3.20 7.66
C LYS A 29 0.89 -2.56 7.69
N ILE A 30 0.34 -2.28 6.52
CA ILE A 30 -0.98 -1.65 6.42
C ILE A 30 -2.04 -2.56 7.01
N ALA A 31 -2.01 -3.84 6.64
CA ALA A 31 -2.99 -4.79 7.13
C ALA A 31 -2.96 -4.91 8.65
N LYS A 32 -1.77 -4.93 9.23
CA LYS A 32 -1.63 -4.98 10.69
C LYS A 32 -2.16 -3.72 11.34
N LYS A 33 -1.84 -2.56 10.76
CA LYS A 33 -2.27 -1.27 11.30
C LYS A 33 -3.79 -1.16 11.28
N GLU A 34 -4.42 -1.71 10.25
CA GLU A 34 -5.87 -1.67 10.10
C GLU A 34 -6.57 -2.85 10.77
N GLY A 35 -5.83 -3.70 11.47
CA GLY A 35 -6.41 -4.82 12.19
C GLY A 35 -6.88 -5.97 11.33
N MET A 36 -6.35 -6.08 10.12
CA MET A 36 -6.78 -7.10 9.15
C MET A 36 -5.59 -7.86 8.58
N PRO A 37 -4.76 -8.51 9.42
CA PRO A 37 -3.52 -9.11 8.94
C PRO A 37 -3.73 -10.18 7.88
N ASN A 38 -4.88 -10.85 7.89
CA ASN A 38 -5.16 -11.91 6.91
C ASN A 38 -5.50 -11.38 5.53
N LEU A 39 -5.69 -10.08 5.39
CA LEU A 39 -6.11 -9.50 4.12
C LEU A 39 -4.99 -8.82 3.36
N SER A 40 -3.74 -8.94 3.82
CA SER A 40 -2.63 -8.25 3.17
C SER A 40 -2.50 -8.59 1.70
N LYS A 41 -2.77 -9.85 1.33
CA LYS A 41 -2.66 -10.29 -0.07
C LYS A 41 -3.74 -9.73 -0.98
N ARG A 42 -4.79 -9.16 -0.41
CA ARG A 42 -5.88 -8.57 -1.17
C ARG A 42 -5.72 -7.09 -1.39
N LEU A 43 -4.69 -6.51 -0.78
CA LEU A 43 -4.47 -5.09 -0.90
C LEU A 43 -3.75 -4.77 -2.21
N ILE A 44 -4.13 -3.66 -2.81
CA ILE A 44 -3.47 -3.14 -4.00
C ILE A 44 -3.06 -1.71 -3.69
N LEU A 45 -1.79 -1.41 -3.91
CA LEU A 45 -1.28 -0.06 -3.75
C LEU A 45 -1.10 0.57 -5.12
N ILE A 46 -1.52 1.81 -5.23
CA ILE A 46 -1.45 2.56 -6.49
C ILE A 46 -0.68 3.86 -6.24
N PHE A 47 0.27 4.14 -7.11
CA PHE A 47 1.03 5.38 -7.06
C PHE A 47 1.27 5.88 -8.48
N GLY A 48 0.92 7.13 -8.73
CA GLY A 48 1.09 7.70 -10.06
C GLY A 48 0.30 6.96 -11.14
N GLY A 49 -0.85 6.40 -10.76
CA GLY A 49 -1.69 5.66 -11.67
C GLY A 49 -1.24 4.23 -11.95
N LYS A 50 -0.21 3.76 -11.26
CA LYS A 50 0.32 2.41 -11.46
C LYS A 50 0.03 1.52 -10.27
N HIS A 51 -0.33 0.27 -10.55
CA HIS A 51 -0.39 -0.77 -9.51
C HIS A 51 1.03 -1.14 -9.14
N LEU A 52 1.33 -1.16 -7.85
CA LEU A 52 2.66 -1.47 -7.39
C LEU A 52 2.81 -2.99 -7.20
N GLU A 53 3.87 -3.55 -7.78
CA GLU A 53 4.11 -4.99 -7.75
C GLU A 53 4.76 -5.41 -6.44
N ASP A 54 4.33 -6.54 -5.91
CA ASP A 54 4.73 -7.01 -4.59
C ASP A 54 6.24 -7.18 -4.39
N ASP A 55 6.94 -7.60 -5.43
CA ASP A 55 8.39 -7.88 -5.30
C ASP A 55 9.26 -6.66 -5.58
N ARG A 56 8.67 -5.55 -5.91
CA ARG A 56 9.42 -4.32 -6.14
C ARG A 56 9.48 -3.49 -4.87
N THR A 57 10.39 -2.51 -4.85
CA THR A 57 10.55 -1.63 -3.71
C THR A 57 9.90 -0.28 -3.98
N LEU A 58 9.76 0.52 -2.92
CA LEU A 58 9.27 1.89 -3.08
C LEU A 58 10.21 2.71 -3.95
N ALA A 59 11.51 2.47 -3.84
CA ALA A 59 12.50 3.16 -4.67
C ALA A 59 12.31 2.88 -6.15
N ASP A 60 11.89 1.65 -6.49
CA ASP A 60 11.64 1.28 -7.89
C ASP A 60 10.57 2.13 -8.54
N TYR A 61 9.66 2.67 -7.74
CA TYR A 61 8.58 3.54 -8.23
C TYR A 61 8.84 5.01 -7.92
N ASN A 62 10.03 5.32 -7.43
CA ASN A 62 10.40 6.69 -7.11
C ASN A 62 9.48 7.32 -6.05
N VAL A 63 9.01 6.50 -5.12
CA VAL A 63 8.22 6.99 -3.99
C VAL A 63 9.15 7.73 -3.03
N GLN A 64 8.78 8.93 -2.67
CA GLN A 64 9.61 9.77 -1.82
C GLN A 64 8.91 10.10 -0.52
N ASN A 65 9.65 10.75 0.38
CA ASN A 65 9.10 11.18 1.65
C ASN A 65 7.85 12.04 1.40
N ASN A 66 6.80 11.76 2.15
CA ASN A 66 5.51 12.44 2.04
C ASN A 66 4.72 12.16 0.77
N SER A 67 5.11 11.14 0.01
CA SER A 67 4.30 10.69 -1.12
C SER A 67 2.99 10.09 -0.62
N THR A 68 1.95 10.18 -1.43
CA THR A 68 0.65 9.58 -1.14
C THR A 68 0.41 8.38 -2.04
N LEU A 69 0.10 7.24 -1.43
CA LEU A 69 -0.28 6.03 -2.14
C LEU A 69 -1.75 5.77 -1.89
N HIS A 70 -2.42 5.28 -2.92
CA HIS A 70 -3.83 4.91 -2.80
C HIS A 70 -3.94 3.42 -2.53
N LEU A 71 -4.84 3.08 -1.61
CA LEU A 71 -5.06 1.70 -1.22
C LEU A 71 -6.44 1.26 -1.66
N VAL A 72 -6.50 0.16 -2.39
CA VAL A 72 -7.76 -0.48 -2.71
C VAL A 72 -7.67 -1.94 -2.30
N MET A 73 -8.81 -2.56 -2.06
CA MET A 73 -8.86 -3.95 -1.70
C MET A 73 -9.46 -4.74 -2.86
N ARG A 74 -8.76 -5.78 -3.28
CA ARG A 74 -9.28 -6.66 -4.31
C ARG A 74 -10.41 -7.50 -3.73
N LEU A 75 -11.53 -7.51 -4.40
CA LEU A 75 -12.62 -8.37 -4.04
C LEU A 75 -12.31 -9.80 -4.44
N ARG A 76 -12.73 -10.71 -3.61
CA ARG A 76 -12.41 -12.10 -3.78
C ARG A 76 -12.89 -12.62 -5.13
N GLY A 77 -11.95 -13.19 -5.88
CA GLY A 77 -12.24 -13.77 -7.18
C GLY A 77 -12.84 -12.82 -8.19
N GLY A 78 -12.77 -11.52 -7.94
CA GLY A 78 -13.40 -10.56 -8.81
C GLY A 78 -14.91 -10.64 -8.84
N LYS A 79 -15.47 -11.40 -7.97
CA LYS A 79 -16.91 -11.54 -7.86
C LYS A 79 -17.49 -10.47 -6.99
N ILE A 80 -18.61 -10.03 -7.37
CA ILE A 80 -19.32 -9.02 -6.60
C ILE A 80 -20.64 -9.58 -6.19
#